data_1c27d582d97b447c573655862dab3e45
#
_entry.id   1c27d582d97b447c573655862dab3e45
#
_cell.length_a   1.000
_cell.length_b   1.000
_cell.length_c   1.000
_cell.angle_alpha   90.00
_cell.angle_beta   90.00
_cell.angle_gamma   90.00
#
_symmetry.space_group_name_H-M   'P 1'
#
loop_
_entity.id
_entity.type
_entity.pdbx_description
1 polymer ?
#
loop_
_entity_poly.entity_id
_entity_poly.type
_entity_poly.pdbx_seq_one_letter_code
_entity_poly.pdbx_strand_id
1 'polypeptide(L)'
;MKKLSLSLLFLAALFVSACSYSPYNDNYYRSQNSPTHVGRTTDHPELIDCEEASDQLLYRIYTGKGYDPIGHAAFTHDKSFMKDNLSELYEKAVEVKADIVTYTVKKVSTLHEKESHKVDLYEYRAIFWQKSEYTPRLGGECRSLTDEEATKYGVNGILVTAILPNGAGFNGDVRVGDIITYVNGQQMASLQIFRDAITKYSGKTVTVTVLRNGQSVDTVVKLDPVM
;
A
#
# COMPACT_ATOMS: atom_id res chain seq x y z
N MET A 1 -8.19 -16.95 78.69
CA MET A 1 -7.24 -16.58 77.62
C MET A 1 -7.86 -17.03 76.31
N LYS A 2 -8.50 -16.13 75.56
CA LYS A 2 -9.16 -16.40 74.29
C LYS A 2 -8.22 -15.94 73.19
N LYS A 3 -7.78 -16.86 72.34
CA LYS A 3 -6.98 -16.56 71.17
C LYS A 3 -7.86 -15.97 70.06
N LEU A 4 -7.59 -14.76 69.65
CA LEU A 4 -8.20 -14.13 68.49
C LEU A 4 -7.51 -14.71 67.23
N SER A 5 -8.30 -15.39 66.41
CA SER A 5 -7.88 -15.85 65.09
C SER A 5 -8.09 -14.72 64.09
N LEU A 6 -7.01 -14.20 63.58
CA LEU A 6 -7.02 -13.15 62.55
C LEU A 6 -7.17 -13.84 61.18
N SER A 7 -8.41 -13.85 60.67
CA SER A 7 -8.68 -14.33 59.32
C SER A 7 -8.21 -13.28 58.29
N LEU A 8 -7.11 -13.57 57.63
CA LEU A 8 -6.62 -12.79 56.53
C LEU A 8 -7.52 -13.00 55.30
N LEU A 9 -8.41 -12.08 55.02
CA LEU A 9 -9.17 -12.06 53.78
C LEU A 9 -8.22 -11.66 52.65
N PHE A 10 -7.77 -12.66 51.90
CA PHE A 10 -7.14 -12.46 50.59
C PHE A 10 -8.22 -11.99 49.60
N LEU A 11 -8.29 -10.70 49.37
CA LEU A 11 -9.07 -10.13 48.28
C LEU A 11 -8.27 -10.39 47.01
N ALA A 12 -8.55 -11.53 46.36
CA ALA A 12 -8.06 -11.76 44.99
C ALA A 12 -8.75 -10.77 44.07
N ALA A 13 -8.08 -9.68 43.76
CA ALA A 13 -8.47 -8.81 42.66
C ALA A 13 -8.29 -9.62 41.36
N LEU A 14 -9.38 -10.20 40.90
CA LEU A 14 -9.48 -10.68 39.54
C LEU A 14 -9.32 -9.48 38.60
N PHE A 15 -8.10 -9.25 38.14
CA PHE A 15 -7.86 -8.48 36.93
C PHE A 15 -8.50 -9.26 35.78
N VAL A 16 -9.76 -8.99 35.52
CA VAL A 16 -10.35 -9.28 34.23
C VAL A 16 -9.64 -8.34 33.28
N SER A 17 -8.55 -8.79 32.67
CA SER A 17 -8.05 -8.17 31.47
C SER A 17 -9.18 -8.35 30.46
N ALA A 18 -10.03 -7.34 30.31
CA ALA A 18 -10.89 -7.23 29.17
C ALA A 18 -9.91 -7.19 27.97
N CYS A 19 -9.76 -8.34 27.31
CA CYS A 19 -9.19 -8.35 25.97
C CYS A 19 -10.12 -7.47 25.15
N SER A 20 -9.73 -6.22 24.93
CA SER A 20 -10.45 -5.35 24.02
C SER A 20 -10.29 -6.01 22.65
N TYR A 21 -11.39 -6.53 22.13
CA TYR A 21 -11.45 -7.04 20.78
C TYR A 21 -11.13 -5.87 19.84
N SER A 22 -10.03 -6.01 19.09
CA SER A 22 -9.64 -5.04 18.08
C SER A 22 -9.73 -5.69 16.70
N PRO A 23 -10.79 -5.43 15.94
CA PRO A 23 -11.00 -6.08 14.66
C PRO A 23 -9.85 -5.85 13.67
N TYR A 24 -9.21 -4.70 13.70
CA TYR A 24 -8.04 -4.46 12.84
C TYR A 24 -6.79 -5.19 13.31
N ASN A 25 -6.57 -5.36 14.62
CA ASN A 25 -5.44 -6.14 15.14
C ASN A 25 -5.58 -7.61 14.82
N ASP A 26 -6.77 -8.17 15.00
CA ASP A 26 -7.03 -9.60 14.82
C ASP A 26 -7.03 -10.00 13.33
N ASN A 27 -7.30 -9.06 12.43
CA ASN A 27 -7.40 -9.29 10.98
C ASN A 27 -6.31 -8.59 10.17
N TYR A 28 -5.24 -8.10 10.81
CA TYR A 28 -4.11 -7.49 10.12
C TYR A 28 -3.15 -8.56 9.58
N TYR A 29 -2.85 -8.45 8.29
CA TYR A 29 -1.87 -9.28 7.59
C TYR A 29 -0.75 -8.41 7.06
N ARG A 30 0.47 -8.68 7.53
CA ARG A 30 1.65 -7.98 7.05
C ARG A 30 1.98 -8.40 5.62
N SER A 31 2.33 -7.46 4.75
CA SER A 31 2.81 -7.76 3.41
C SER A 31 4.16 -8.49 3.47
N GLN A 32 4.31 -9.59 2.71
CA GLN A 32 5.56 -10.36 2.67
C GLN A 32 6.72 -9.56 2.07
N ASN A 33 6.43 -8.58 1.23
CA ASN A 33 7.40 -7.71 0.57
C ASN A 33 7.54 -6.34 1.26
N SER A 34 7.04 -6.21 2.50
CA SER A 34 7.20 -4.95 3.23
C SER A 34 8.68 -4.63 3.41
N PRO A 35 9.11 -3.44 3.06
CA PRO A 35 10.47 -3.00 3.32
C PRO A 35 10.74 -3.06 4.83
N THR A 36 11.91 -3.57 5.20
CA THR A 36 12.28 -3.76 6.61
C THR A 36 12.67 -2.46 7.32
N HIS A 37 12.90 -1.40 6.58
CA HIS A 37 13.50 -0.17 7.10
C HIS A 37 13.05 1.09 6.36
N VAL A 38 11.80 1.45 6.50
CA VAL A 38 11.44 2.83 6.13
C VAL A 38 11.22 3.60 7.41
N GLY A 39 11.97 4.66 7.59
CA GLY A 39 11.70 5.62 8.66
C GLY A 39 10.30 6.18 8.41
N ARG A 40 9.47 6.19 9.46
CA ARG A 40 8.17 6.84 9.41
C ARG A 40 8.35 8.29 8.96
N THR A 41 7.59 8.73 7.97
CA THR A 41 7.66 10.10 7.45
C THR A 41 6.74 11.05 8.21
N THR A 42 5.72 10.52 8.91
CA THR A 42 4.78 11.30 9.72
C THR A 42 4.44 10.61 11.02
N ASP A 43 4.20 11.40 12.08
CA ASP A 43 3.71 10.90 13.37
C ASP A 43 2.19 10.72 13.39
N HIS A 44 1.51 11.21 12.37
CA HIS A 44 0.05 11.17 12.23
C HIS A 44 -0.31 10.52 10.89
N PRO A 45 -0.67 9.23 10.88
CA PRO A 45 -1.15 8.58 9.67
C PRO A 45 -2.42 9.23 9.13
N GLU A 46 -2.53 9.36 7.82
CA GLU A 46 -3.72 9.83 7.15
C GLU A 46 -4.68 8.68 6.88
N LEU A 47 -5.94 8.80 7.29
CA LEU A 47 -7.01 7.85 6.95
C LEU A 47 -7.80 8.37 5.76
N ILE A 48 -7.86 7.61 4.67
CA ILE A 48 -8.53 8.00 3.43
C ILE A 48 -9.67 7.03 3.13
N ASP A 49 -10.89 7.54 3.18
CA ASP A 49 -12.07 6.78 2.72
C ASP A 49 -12.05 6.71 1.19
N CYS A 50 -12.04 5.49 0.68
CA CYS A 50 -11.98 5.21 -0.76
C CYS A 50 -13.30 4.67 -1.31
N GLU A 51 -14.38 4.73 -0.51
CA GLU A 51 -15.73 4.29 -0.88
C GLU A 51 -15.77 2.94 -1.61
N GLU A 52 -15.90 2.96 -2.95
CA GLU A 52 -16.04 1.75 -3.78
C GLU A 52 -14.76 1.37 -4.54
N ALA A 53 -13.63 2.00 -4.26
CA ALA A 53 -12.39 1.70 -4.97
C ALA A 53 -11.97 0.23 -4.78
N SER A 54 -11.58 -0.43 -5.87
CA SER A 54 -11.00 -1.77 -5.79
C SER A 54 -9.57 -1.70 -5.26
N ASP A 55 -9.12 -2.74 -4.55
CA ASP A 55 -7.73 -2.83 -4.08
C ASP A 55 -6.75 -2.68 -5.24
N GLN A 56 -7.03 -3.30 -6.38
CA GLN A 56 -6.17 -3.19 -7.55
C GLN A 56 -5.97 -1.74 -8.01
N LEU A 57 -7.04 -0.93 -7.96
CA LEU A 57 -6.97 0.49 -8.27
C LEU A 57 -6.14 1.23 -7.22
N LEU A 58 -6.36 0.96 -5.93
CA LEU A 58 -5.61 1.57 -4.83
C LEU A 58 -4.13 1.21 -4.90
N TYR A 59 -3.79 -0.06 -5.15
CA TYR A 59 -2.40 -0.49 -5.38
C TYR A 59 -1.75 0.31 -6.50
N ARG A 60 -2.41 0.45 -7.65
CA ARG A 60 -1.88 1.22 -8.78
C ARG A 60 -1.66 2.70 -8.44
N ILE A 61 -2.62 3.32 -7.75
CA ILE A 61 -2.54 4.75 -7.39
C ILE A 61 -1.41 4.99 -6.40
N TYR A 62 -1.34 4.20 -5.30
CA TYR A 62 -0.45 4.52 -4.20
C TYR A 62 0.98 4.08 -4.46
N THR A 63 1.22 2.95 -5.13
CA THR A 63 2.57 2.60 -5.61
C THR A 63 3.09 3.62 -6.62
N GLY A 64 2.23 4.09 -7.52
CA GLY A 64 2.59 5.18 -8.42
C GLY A 64 2.93 6.51 -7.73
N LYS A 65 2.33 6.79 -6.57
CA LYS A 65 2.65 7.94 -5.72
C LYS A 65 3.90 7.70 -4.82
N GLY A 66 4.53 6.54 -4.91
CA GLY A 66 5.72 6.20 -4.14
C GLY A 66 5.43 5.71 -2.74
N TYR A 67 4.36 4.95 -2.56
CA TYR A 67 4.06 4.26 -1.32
C TYR A 67 4.12 2.75 -1.53
N ASP A 68 4.69 2.04 -0.57
CA ASP A 68 4.69 0.59 -0.53
C ASP A 68 3.60 0.08 0.41
N PRO A 69 2.85 -0.96 0.02
CA PRO A 69 1.88 -1.58 0.91
C PRO A 69 2.61 -2.40 1.97
N ILE A 70 2.43 -2.06 3.24
CA ILE A 70 3.06 -2.75 4.37
C ILE A 70 2.15 -3.77 5.03
N GLY A 71 0.86 -3.71 4.77
CA GLY A 71 -0.11 -4.68 5.27
C GLY A 71 -1.53 -4.36 4.83
N HIS A 72 -2.44 -5.26 5.15
CA HIS A 72 -3.87 -5.09 4.91
C HIS A 72 -4.69 -5.72 6.04
N ALA A 73 -5.93 -5.29 6.18
CA ALA A 73 -6.93 -5.91 7.03
C ALA A 73 -8.27 -6.02 6.29
N ALA A 74 -9.00 -7.12 6.54
CA ALA A 74 -10.35 -7.31 6.02
C ALA A 74 -11.18 -8.10 7.02
N PHE A 75 -12.37 -7.59 7.35
CA PHE A 75 -13.31 -8.25 8.27
C PHE A 75 -14.73 -7.77 8.02
N THR A 76 -15.72 -8.46 8.59
CA THR A 76 -17.13 -8.08 8.52
C THR A 76 -17.64 -7.76 9.92
N HIS A 77 -18.33 -6.64 10.05
CA HIS A 77 -18.93 -6.19 11.31
C HIS A 77 -20.21 -5.38 11.08
N ASP A 78 -20.97 -5.11 12.13
CA ASP A 78 -22.10 -4.20 12.04
C ASP A 78 -21.66 -2.72 12.07
N LYS A 79 -22.55 -1.82 11.65
CA LYS A 79 -22.24 -0.39 11.55
C LYS A 79 -22.19 0.32 12.90
N SER A 80 -22.69 -0.27 13.96
CA SER A 80 -22.77 0.35 15.30
C SER A 80 -21.38 0.70 15.87
N PHE A 81 -20.35 0.02 15.38
CA PHE A 81 -18.96 0.18 15.82
C PHE A 81 -18.10 1.07 14.88
N MET A 82 -18.70 1.74 13.90
CA MET A 82 -17.90 2.46 12.88
C MET A 82 -16.97 3.51 13.47
N LYS A 83 -17.41 4.26 14.51
CA LYS A 83 -16.57 5.29 15.14
C LYS A 83 -15.39 4.67 15.88
N ASP A 84 -15.64 3.62 16.61
CA ASP A 84 -14.59 2.90 17.37
C ASP A 84 -13.63 2.20 16.42
N ASN A 85 -14.13 1.61 15.31
CA ASN A 85 -13.32 0.98 14.28
C ASN A 85 -12.36 1.96 13.59
N LEU A 86 -12.73 3.20 13.36
CA LEU A 86 -11.81 4.20 12.80
C LEU A 86 -10.71 4.61 13.79
N SER A 87 -11.03 4.69 15.08
CA SER A 87 -10.02 4.91 16.13
C SER A 87 -9.02 3.76 16.18
N GLU A 88 -9.50 2.52 16.17
CA GLU A 88 -8.66 1.33 16.14
C GLU A 88 -7.83 1.22 14.85
N LEU A 89 -8.41 1.60 13.70
CA LEU A 89 -7.68 1.66 12.43
C LEU A 89 -6.51 2.65 12.52
N TYR A 90 -6.75 3.81 13.13
CA TYR A 90 -5.71 4.81 13.36
C TYR A 90 -4.62 4.30 14.32
N GLU A 91 -5.01 3.67 15.43
CA GLU A 91 -4.06 3.07 16.39
C GLU A 91 -3.21 2.00 15.71
N LYS A 92 -3.84 1.15 14.90
CA LYS A 92 -3.11 0.13 14.12
C LYS A 92 -2.16 0.76 13.10
N ALA A 93 -2.56 1.83 12.45
CA ALA A 93 -1.70 2.57 11.52
C ALA A 93 -0.46 3.14 12.23
N VAL A 94 -0.63 3.66 13.44
CA VAL A 94 0.47 4.13 14.29
C VAL A 94 1.40 2.99 14.67
N GLU A 95 0.86 1.85 15.12
CA GLU A 95 1.62 0.66 15.52
C GLU A 95 2.50 0.13 14.38
N VAL A 96 1.90 -0.03 13.19
CA VAL A 96 2.62 -0.58 12.01
C VAL A 96 3.45 0.46 11.28
N LYS A 97 3.42 1.73 11.74
CA LYS A 97 4.14 2.87 11.16
C LYS A 97 3.71 3.19 9.72
N ALA A 98 2.43 3.05 9.44
CA ALA A 98 1.87 3.50 8.18
C ALA A 98 1.88 5.03 8.10
N ASP A 99 2.10 5.58 6.90
CA ASP A 99 1.93 7.02 6.62
C ASP A 99 0.51 7.32 6.16
N ILE A 100 -0.08 6.38 5.41
CA ILE A 100 -1.45 6.46 4.88
C ILE A 100 -2.15 5.12 5.12
N VAL A 101 -3.44 5.18 5.39
CA VAL A 101 -4.32 4.01 5.32
C VAL A 101 -5.49 4.35 4.40
N THR A 102 -5.63 3.59 3.33
CA THR A 102 -6.85 3.61 2.51
C THR A 102 -7.82 2.57 3.05
N TYR A 103 -9.07 2.97 3.25
CA TYR A 103 -10.10 2.04 3.73
C TYR A 103 -11.39 2.15 2.94
N THR A 104 -12.16 1.07 2.94
CA THR A 104 -13.50 0.99 2.37
C THR A 104 -14.44 0.33 3.35
N VAL A 105 -15.70 0.77 3.37
CA VAL A 105 -16.77 0.19 4.19
C VAL A 105 -17.97 -0.07 3.29
N LYS A 106 -18.27 -1.34 3.05
CA LYS A 106 -19.33 -1.74 2.13
C LYS A 106 -20.38 -2.61 2.82
N LYS A 107 -21.67 -2.24 2.69
CA LYS A 107 -22.75 -3.10 3.16
C LYS A 107 -22.79 -4.38 2.32
N VAL A 108 -22.72 -5.54 2.97
CA VAL A 108 -22.69 -6.85 2.31
C VAL A 108 -23.97 -7.67 2.55
N SER A 109 -24.60 -7.51 3.71
CA SER A 109 -25.84 -8.24 4.01
C SER A 109 -26.67 -7.54 5.10
N THR A 110 -27.88 -8.02 5.30
CA THR A 110 -28.71 -7.68 6.47
C THR A 110 -29.15 -8.99 7.14
N LEU A 111 -28.79 -9.14 8.40
CA LEU A 111 -29.24 -10.27 9.24
C LEU A 111 -30.59 -9.94 9.86
N HIS A 112 -31.47 -10.93 9.95
CA HIS A 112 -32.74 -10.87 10.65
C HIS A 112 -32.65 -11.76 11.90
N GLU A 113 -32.35 -11.17 13.06
CA GLU A 113 -32.18 -11.96 14.30
C GLU A 113 -33.50 -12.37 14.94
N LYS A 114 -34.57 -11.63 14.76
CA LYS A 114 -35.98 -11.93 15.13
C LYS A 114 -36.86 -10.96 14.35
N GLU A 115 -38.17 -11.17 14.33
CA GLU A 115 -39.15 -10.41 13.53
C GLU A 115 -39.06 -8.86 13.61
N SER A 116 -38.31 -8.30 14.56
CA SER A 116 -38.16 -6.85 14.76
C SER A 116 -36.71 -6.34 14.77
N HIS A 117 -35.67 -7.22 14.69
CA HIS A 117 -34.28 -6.78 14.74
C HIS A 117 -33.55 -7.09 13.44
N LYS A 118 -33.22 -6.02 12.70
CA LYS A 118 -32.40 -6.07 11.50
C LYS A 118 -31.01 -5.52 11.83
N VAL A 119 -29.98 -6.29 11.57
CA VAL A 119 -28.59 -5.88 11.71
C VAL A 119 -27.93 -5.86 10.34
N ASP A 120 -27.50 -4.68 9.91
CA ASP A 120 -26.75 -4.55 8.68
C ASP A 120 -25.31 -4.96 8.90
N LEU A 121 -24.77 -5.82 8.05
CA LEU A 121 -23.36 -6.19 8.05
C LEU A 121 -22.59 -5.44 6.99
N TYR A 122 -21.43 -4.97 7.38
CA TYR A 122 -20.50 -4.22 6.53
C TYR A 122 -19.17 -4.94 6.44
N GLU A 123 -18.64 -5.04 5.25
CA GLU A 123 -17.26 -5.43 4.99
C GLU A 123 -16.37 -4.21 5.16
N TYR A 124 -15.35 -4.34 5.99
CA TYR A 124 -14.31 -3.36 6.22
C TYR A 124 -13.03 -3.88 5.57
N ARG A 125 -12.41 -3.05 4.75
CA ARG A 125 -11.12 -3.35 4.12
C ARG A 125 -10.20 -2.17 4.31
N ALA A 126 -8.94 -2.44 4.63
CA ALA A 126 -7.93 -1.41 4.79
C ALA A 126 -6.60 -1.86 4.20
N ILE A 127 -5.89 -0.95 3.55
CA ILE A 127 -4.52 -1.16 3.08
C ILE A 127 -3.65 -0.11 3.75
N PHE A 128 -2.59 -0.56 4.41
CA PHE A 128 -1.63 0.27 5.13
C PHE A 128 -0.43 0.55 4.22
N TRP A 129 -0.13 1.82 4.04
CA TRP A 129 0.90 2.29 3.12
C TRP A 129 1.99 3.01 3.88
N GLN A 130 3.23 2.80 3.47
CA GLN A 130 4.39 3.52 3.96
C GLN A 130 5.11 4.17 2.80
N LYS A 131 5.66 5.38 3.01
CA LYS A 131 6.44 6.06 1.99
C LYS A 131 7.60 5.16 1.56
N SER A 132 7.67 4.88 0.27
CA SER A 132 8.76 4.08 -0.28
C SER A 132 10.08 4.85 -0.24
N GLU A 133 11.17 4.18 0.10
CA GLU A 133 12.50 4.72 -0.15
C GLU A 133 12.73 4.96 -1.64
N TYR A 134 12.05 4.16 -2.45
CA TYR A 134 12.00 4.32 -3.89
C TYR A 134 10.72 5.05 -4.30
N THR A 135 10.82 6.32 -4.61
CA THR A 135 9.72 7.07 -5.23
C THR A 135 9.78 6.85 -6.74
N PRO A 136 8.72 6.32 -7.38
CA PRO A 136 8.70 6.15 -8.83
C PRO A 136 8.75 7.51 -9.54
N ARG A 137 9.93 7.97 -9.90
CA ARG A 137 10.16 9.27 -10.57
C ARG A 137 9.56 9.33 -11.97
N LEU A 138 9.22 8.15 -12.51
CA LEU A 138 8.53 8.01 -13.79
C LEU A 138 7.00 8.18 -13.63
N GLY A 139 6.46 8.02 -12.43
CA GLY A 139 5.01 8.04 -12.19
C GLY A 139 4.32 6.81 -12.76
N GLY A 140 4.80 5.60 -12.42
CA GLY A 140 4.21 4.37 -12.91
C GLY A 140 4.85 3.12 -12.31
N GLU A 141 4.28 1.98 -12.63
CA GLU A 141 4.81 0.67 -12.24
C GLU A 141 5.60 0.04 -13.37
N CYS A 142 6.72 -0.57 -13.01
CA CYS A 142 7.62 -1.23 -13.95
C CYS A 142 8.16 -2.51 -13.34
N ARG A 143 8.44 -3.52 -14.21
CA ARG A 143 9.11 -4.76 -13.83
C ARG A 143 10.17 -5.16 -14.85
N SER A 144 11.10 -5.99 -14.47
CA SER A 144 11.98 -6.65 -15.43
C SER A 144 11.17 -7.54 -16.38
N LEU A 145 11.64 -7.72 -17.60
CA LEU A 145 11.15 -8.77 -18.48
C LEU A 145 11.45 -10.14 -17.86
N THR A 146 10.58 -11.12 -18.12
CA THR A 146 10.92 -12.53 -17.92
C THR A 146 11.88 -13.00 -19.00
N ASP A 147 12.57 -14.12 -18.79
CA ASP A 147 13.48 -14.70 -19.78
C ASP A 147 12.78 -15.03 -21.11
N GLU A 148 11.51 -15.46 -21.03
CA GLU A 148 10.67 -15.73 -22.20
C GLU A 148 10.34 -14.44 -22.96
N GLU A 149 10.00 -13.35 -22.23
CA GLU A 149 9.72 -12.04 -22.81
C GLU A 149 10.99 -11.44 -23.45
N ALA A 150 12.12 -11.51 -22.74
CA ALA A 150 13.39 -11.04 -23.26
C ALA A 150 13.79 -11.77 -24.56
N THR A 151 13.59 -13.09 -24.59
CA THR A 151 13.81 -13.92 -25.82
C THR A 151 12.83 -13.51 -26.91
N LYS A 152 11.54 -13.36 -26.59
CA LYS A 152 10.50 -13.00 -27.56
C LYS A 152 10.74 -11.64 -28.22
N TYR A 153 11.17 -10.65 -27.44
CA TYR A 153 11.40 -9.30 -27.94
C TYR A 153 12.84 -9.06 -28.41
N GLY A 154 13.76 -9.98 -28.13
CA GLY A 154 15.17 -9.86 -28.49
C GLY A 154 15.92 -8.75 -27.77
N VAL A 155 15.42 -8.29 -26.61
CA VAL A 155 15.99 -7.21 -25.82
C VAL A 155 15.92 -7.50 -24.32
N ASN A 156 16.85 -6.92 -23.57
CA ASN A 156 16.72 -6.74 -22.14
C ASN A 156 16.10 -5.37 -21.88
N GLY A 157 15.23 -5.27 -20.89
CA GLY A 157 14.58 -4.01 -20.61
C GLY A 157 13.57 -4.10 -19.45
N ILE A 158 12.90 -3.00 -19.22
CA ILE A 158 11.95 -2.80 -18.13
C ILE A 158 10.57 -2.59 -18.74
N LEU A 159 9.66 -3.51 -18.49
CA LEU A 159 8.28 -3.43 -18.96
C LEU A 159 7.50 -2.45 -18.09
N VAL A 160 6.84 -1.50 -18.74
CA VAL A 160 5.90 -0.55 -18.09
C VAL A 160 4.56 -1.26 -17.94
N THR A 161 4.13 -1.50 -16.70
CA THR A 161 2.88 -2.21 -16.38
C THR A 161 1.73 -1.26 -16.02
N ALA A 162 2.05 -0.06 -15.51
CA ALA A 162 1.08 1.00 -15.27
C ALA A 162 1.72 2.39 -15.42
N ILE A 163 0.95 3.37 -15.84
CA ILE A 163 1.34 4.79 -15.89
C ILE A 163 0.23 5.61 -15.23
N LEU A 164 0.62 6.50 -14.34
CA LEU A 164 -0.31 7.43 -13.71
C LEU A 164 -0.66 8.57 -14.67
N PRO A 165 -1.92 8.92 -14.82
CA PRO A 165 -2.32 10.15 -15.50
C PRO A 165 -1.59 11.36 -14.90
N ASN A 166 -1.06 12.22 -15.75
CA ASN A 166 -0.28 13.42 -15.38
C ASN A 166 1.05 13.13 -14.64
N GLY A 167 1.50 11.88 -14.53
CA GLY A 167 2.84 11.54 -14.06
C GLY A 167 3.91 11.87 -15.10
N ALA A 168 5.18 11.87 -14.68
CA ALA A 168 6.31 12.20 -15.55
C ALA A 168 6.36 11.35 -16.83
N GLY A 169 6.17 10.03 -16.70
CA GLY A 169 6.13 9.12 -17.85
C GLY A 169 4.95 9.37 -18.78
N PHE A 170 3.76 9.64 -18.22
CA PHE A 170 2.58 10.00 -19.01
C PHE A 170 2.81 11.27 -19.84
N ASN A 171 3.33 12.31 -19.20
CA ASN A 171 3.63 13.59 -19.86
C ASN A 171 4.76 13.45 -20.90
N GLY A 172 5.66 12.49 -20.71
CA GLY A 172 6.73 12.15 -21.65
C GLY A 172 6.33 11.09 -22.69
N ASP A 173 5.04 10.78 -22.88
CA ASP A 173 4.53 9.77 -23.83
C ASP A 173 5.08 8.36 -23.60
N VAL A 174 5.45 8.01 -22.36
CA VAL A 174 5.69 6.61 -21.98
C VAL A 174 4.33 5.94 -21.76
N ARG A 175 4.15 4.72 -22.29
CA ARG A 175 2.86 4.02 -22.31
C ARG A 175 2.95 2.66 -21.65
N VAL A 176 1.83 2.18 -21.14
CA VAL A 176 1.69 0.80 -20.69
C VAL A 176 2.00 -0.16 -21.86
N GLY A 177 2.85 -1.16 -21.61
CA GLY A 177 3.33 -2.10 -22.62
C GLY A 177 4.64 -1.68 -23.30
N ASP A 178 5.15 -0.47 -23.10
CA ASP A 178 6.49 -0.09 -23.52
C ASP A 178 7.54 -0.91 -22.77
N ILE A 179 8.63 -1.25 -23.45
CA ILE A 179 9.82 -1.83 -22.82
C ILE A 179 10.92 -0.77 -22.83
N ILE A 180 11.24 -0.20 -21.68
CA ILE A 180 12.32 0.77 -21.54
C ILE A 180 13.66 0.04 -21.67
N THR A 181 14.41 0.37 -22.73
CA THR A 181 15.68 -0.26 -23.05
C THR A 181 16.87 0.61 -22.65
N TYR A 182 16.76 1.94 -22.77
CA TYR A 182 17.82 2.89 -22.38
C TYR A 182 17.23 4.11 -21.67
N VAL A 183 18.04 4.71 -20.77
CA VAL A 183 17.82 6.04 -20.17
C VAL A 183 19.11 6.84 -20.32
N ASN A 184 19.08 7.95 -21.04
CA ASN A 184 20.25 8.76 -21.40
C ASN A 184 21.41 7.91 -21.96
N GLY A 185 21.12 6.95 -22.82
CA GLY A 185 22.09 6.06 -23.44
C GLY A 185 22.61 4.92 -22.54
N GLN A 186 22.21 4.86 -21.27
CA GLN A 186 22.52 3.74 -20.38
C GLN A 186 21.50 2.62 -20.59
N GLN A 187 21.95 1.37 -20.82
CA GLN A 187 21.07 0.23 -20.97
C GLN A 187 20.40 -0.17 -19.65
N MET A 188 19.11 -0.45 -19.71
CA MET A 188 18.28 -0.86 -18.58
C MET A 188 18.17 -2.39 -18.50
N ALA A 189 19.28 -3.06 -18.17
CA ALA A 189 19.34 -4.52 -18.15
C ALA A 189 18.63 -5.17 -16.95
N SER A 190 18.32 -4.41 -15.89
CA SER A 190 17.62 -4.89 -14.71
C SER A 190 16.81 -3.77 -14.04
N LEU A 191 15.81 -4.15 -13.23
CA LEU A 191 15.02 -3.21 -12.48
C LEU A 191 15.87 -2.36 -11.51
N GLN A 192 16.96 -2.93 -10.96
CA GLN A 192 17.86 -2.18 -10.07
C GLN A 192 18.60 -1.09 -10.84
N ILE A 193 19.18 -1.40 -12.01
CA ILE A 193 19.86 -0.41 -12.87
C ILE A 193 18.89 0.72 -13.26
N PHE A 194 17.64 0.36 -13.58
CA PHE A 194 16.62 1.33 -13.89
C PHE A 194 16.30 2.24 -12.69
N ARG A 195 16.11 1.68 -11.50
CA ARG A 195 15.86 2.43 -10.26
C ARG A 195 16.99 3.41 -9.96
N ASP A 196 18.22 2.95 -10.07
CA ASP A 196 19.41 3.79 -9.83
C ASP A 196 19.49 4.94 -10.85
N ALA A 197 19.21 4.66 -12.13
CA ALA A 197 19.20 5.68 -13.19
C ALA A 197 18.09 6.72 -12.93
N ILE A 198 16.86 6.29 -12.65
CA ILE A 198 15.73 7.19 -12.38
C ILE A 198 15.98 8.03 -11.12
N THR A 199 16.60 7.46 -10.09
CA THR A 199 16.99 8.18 -8.86
C THR A 199 18.08 9.21 -9.15
N LYS A 200 19.12 8.84 -9.89
CA LYS A 200 20.24 9.72 -10.28
C LYS A 200 19.77 10.93 -11.08
N TYR A 201 18.76 10.75 -11.91
CA TYR A 201 18.23 11.81 -12.76
C TYR A 201 16.94 12.43 -12.22
N SER A 202 16.60 12.21 -10.95
CA SER A 202 15.45 12.82 -10.29
C SER A 202 15.38 14.33 -10.53
N GLY A 203 14.22 14.84 -10.90
CA GLY A 203 13.98 16.25 -11.22
C GLY A 203 14.59 16.73 -12.54
N LYS A 204 15.31 15.87 -13.26
CA LYS A 204 15.96 16.22 -14.54
C LYS A 204 15.16 15.69 -15.73
N THR A 205 15.40 16.30 -16.88
CA THR A 205 14.92 15.80 -18.16
C THR A 205 15.88 14.74 -18.69
N VAL A 206 15.33 13.59 -19.09
CA VAL A 206 16.08 12.45 -19.64
C VAL A 206 15.49 12.01 -20.96
N THR A 207 16.33 11.42 -21.82
CA THR A 207 15.88 10.69 -22.99
C THR A 207 15.64 9.25 -22.57
N VAL A 208 14.44 8.73 -22.79
CA VAL A 208 14.05 7.35 -22.55
C VAL A 208 13.84 6.68 -23.89
N THR A 209 14.61 5.63 -24.17
CA THR A 209 14.40 4.79 -25.35
C THR A 209 13.51 3.62 -24.99
N VAL A 210 12.40 3.47 -25.68
CA VAL A 210 11.44 2.37 -25.46
C VAL A 210 11.33 1.51 -26.73
N LEU A 211 11.12 0.21 -26.54
CA LEU A 211 10.64 -0.67 -27.59
C LEU A 211 9.11 -0.68 -27.52
N ARG A 212 8.46 -0.16 -28.57
CA ARG A 212 7.00 -0.05 -28.71
C ARG A 212 6.59 -0.71 -30.04
N ASN A 213 5.74 -1.73 -29.97
CA ASN A 213 5.29 -2.47 -31.16
C ASN A 213 6.44 -2.95 -32.06
N GLY A 214 7.56 -3.37 -31.46
CA GLY A 214 8.75 -3.85 -32.18
C GLY A 214 9.64 -2.73 -32.75
N GLN A 215 9.32 -1.46 -32.52
CA GLN A 215 10.11 -0.31 -32.97
C GLN A 215 10.76 0.40 -31.79
N SER A 216 12.01 0.82 -31.95
CA SER A 216 12.70 1.67 -30.99
C SER A 216 12.24 3.13 -31.14
N VAL A 217 11.77 3.71 -30.04
CA VAL A 217 11.26 5.09 -29.99
C VAL A 217 11.96 5.83 -28.87
N ASP A 218 12.53 6.99 -29.17
CA ASP A 218 13.06 7.92 -28.17
C ASP A 218 11.97 8.89 -27.73
N THR A 219 11.85 9.07 -26.42
CA THR A 219 10.95 10.08 -25.83
C THR A 219 11.67 10.87 -24.75
N VAL A 220 11.21 12.09 -24.49
CA VAL A 220 11.80 13.01 -23.52
C VAL A 220 10.90 13.07 -22.30
N VAL A 221 11.45 12.70 -21.16
CA VAL A 221 10.72 12.64 -19.89
C VAL A 221 11.37 13.56 -18.86
N LYS A 222 10.59 14.48 -18.28
CA LYS A 222 11.01 15.23 -17.11
C LYS A 222 10.63 14.46 -15.86
N LEU A 223 11.60 13.81 -15.23
CA LEU A 223 11.38 13.00 -14.04
C LEU A 223 10.96 13.86 -12.84
N ASP A 224 10.10 13.30 -12.00
CA ASP A 224 9.69 13.98 -10.77
C ASP A 224 10.88 14.15 -9.81
N PRO A 225 10.98 15.25 -9.06
CA PRO A 225 12.06 15.50 -8.11
C PRO A 225 11.95 14.55 -6.90
N VAL A 226 13.03 14.41 -6.15
CA VAL A 226 13.00 13.88 -4.77
C VAL A 226 12.22 14.88 -3.92
N MET A 227 11.13 14.47 -3.32
CA MET A 227 10.43 15.25 -2.28
C MET A 227 11.07 14.98 -0.94
#